data_e7105bcc8f220ac4cbbec9e313b1f271
#
_entry.id   e7105bcc8f220ac4cbbec9e313b1f271
#
_cell.length_a   1.000
_cell.length_b   1.000
_cell.length_c   1.000
_cell.angle_alpha   90.00
_cell.angle_beta   90.00
_cell.angle_gamma   90.00
#
_symmetry.space_group_name_H-M   'P 1'
#
loop_
_entity.id
_entity.type
_entity.pdbx_description
1 polymer ?
#
loop_
_entity_poly.entity_id
_entity_poly.type
_entity_poly.pdbx_seq_one_letter_code
_entity_poly.pdbx_strand_id
1 'polypeptide(L)'
;MKPIITETIKYIGVDDTTIDLFESQYIVPNGISYNSYLIVDEKICLIDTVEAAFFVNYIKNIQSIIGDRPIDYLVINHMEPDHSGSIALIKKYYPDVKIIGNKKTFGMMQGFYGFGNDEMEVKNGDRLSLGTYELSFVLTPMVHWPETMMTLATSQTETVLFSGDAFGCFGALNGGIVDSQINCDDFWLEMVRYYSNIVGKYGTPVQNALKKLAGVHLDYICSTHGPVWHEHINKVVGMYDRMSRYETEDGLVICYGTMYGNTERAAEEIARAASEAGIKNIVMHNVSKSHHSYIIRDVFRYRGLIVGAPTYNTDLYHEMDVLLSELAQRDIKHHLLGCFGSYGWASKAVGKILEWNENHLHFELVGTPVEIKQSLDATTTEQCVALGKAMAERLHAVV
;
A
#
# COMPACT_ATOMS: atom_id res chain seq x y z
N MET A 1 21.76 19.65 -10.51
CA MET A 1 22.27 19.30 -9.16
C MET A 1 21.51 18.06 -8.78
N LYS A 2 22.16 16.98 -8.36
CA LYS A 2 21.43 15.73 -8.03
C LYS A 2 20.77 15.88 -6.67
N PRO A 3 19.61 15.25 -6.45
CA PRO A 3 18.89 15.37 -5.19
C PRO A 3 19.75 14.83 -4.04
N ILE A 4 19.96 15.66 -3.06
CA ILE A 4 20.76 15.38 -1.87
C ILE A 4 19.78 15.23 -0.73
N ILE A 5 19.82 14.09 -0.01
CA ILE A 5 19.06 13.91 1.23
C ILE A 5 19.89 14.57 2.34
N THR A 6 21.14 14.14 2.47
CA THR A 6 22.14 14.74 3.35
C THR A 6 23.44 14.97 2.57
N GLU A 7 24.47 15.57 3.20
CA GLU A 7 25.78 15.73 2.54
C GLU A 7 26.41 14.39 2.13
N THR A 8 26.09 13.31 2.84
CA THR A 8 26.65 11.97 2.63
C THR A 8 25.68 11.04 1.91
N ILE A 9 24.36 11.19 2.11
CA ILE A 9 23.33 10.32 1.54
C ILE A 9 22.72 10.97 0.30
N LYS A 10 22.79 10.28 -0.84
CA LYS A 10 22.31 10.73 -2.14
C LYS A 10 21.17 9.87 -2.63
N TYR A 11 20.14 10.48 -3.20
CA TYR A 11 19.11 9.78 -3.96
C TYR A 11 19.61 9.45 -5.36
N ILE A 12 19.43 8.21 -5.77
CA ILE A 12 19.87 7.71 -7.09
C ILE A 12 18.78 6.92 -7.82
N GLY A 13 17.56 6.92 -7.26
CA GLY A 13 16.41 6.25 -7.84
C GLY A 13 15.99 6.82 -9.21
N VAL A 14 14.91 6.27 -9.71
CA VAL A 14 14.31 6.61 -11.00
C VAL A 14 12.79 6.71 -10.87
N ASP A 15 12.16 7.55 -11.70
CA ASP A 15 10.73 7.61 -11.88
C ASP A 15 10.32 6.83 -13.13
N ASP A 16 9.29 6.00 -13.03
CA ASP A 16 8.57 5.45 -14.18
C ASP A 16 7.22 6.16 -14.34
N THR A 17 7.16 7.06 -15.30
CA THR A 17 5.96 7.83 -15.65
C THR A 17 5.17 7.21 -16.80
N THR A 18 5.62 6.06 -17.29
CA THR A 18 5.06 5.38 -18.47
C THR A 18 4.38 4.05 -18.14
N ILE A 19 4.53 3.58 -16.92
CA ILE A 19 3.91 2.33 -16.46
C ILE A 19 2.40 2.47 -16.36
N ASP A 20 1.68 1.50 -16.92
CA ASP A 20 0.22 1.42 -16.81
C ASP A 20 -0.23 0.71 -15.54
N LEU A 21 0.43 -0.43 -15.23
CA LEU A 21 0.07 -1.30 -14.11
C LEU A 21 1.31 -1.65 -13.28
N PHE A 22 1.37 -1.20 -12.04
CA PHE A 22 2.33 -1.67 -11.05
C PHE A 22 1.98 -3.09 -10.61
N GLU A 23 2.97 -3.97 -10.44
CA GLU A 23 2.79 -5.41 -10.20
C GLU A 23 1.81 -6.08 -11.19
N SER A 24 1.66 -5.54 -12.40
CA SER A 24 0.69 -5.99 -13.41
C SER A 24 -0.77 -6.00 -12.96
N GLN A 25 -1.11 -5.31 -11.87
CA GLN A 25 -2.46 -5.29 -11.32
C GLN A 25 -2.94 -3.92 -10.82
N TYR A 26 -2.07 -3.01 -10.39
CA TYR A 26 -2.47 -1.73 -9.84
C TYR A 26 -2.26 -0.60 -10.83
N ILE A 27 -3.34 0.06 -11.26
CA ILE A 27 -3.20 1.24 -12.12
C ILE A 27 -2.46 2.35 -11.37
N VAL A 28 -1.49 2.97 -12.02
CA VAL A 28 -0.68 4.06 -11.47
C VAL A 28 -0.65 5.25 -12.43
N PRO A 29 -1.76 6.02 -12.53
CA PRO A 29 -1.89 7.10 -13.50
C PRO A 29 -0.87 8.22 -13.30
N ASN A 30 -0.30 8.35 -12.12
CA ASN A 30 0.75 9.31 -11.77
C ASN A 30 2.15 8.65 -11.78
N GLY A 31 2.29 7.46 -12.39
CA GLY A 31 3.54 6.70 -12.40
C GLY A 31 3.91 6.13 -11.03
N ILE A 32 5.18 5.73 -10.90
CA ILE A 32 5.77 5.25 -9.66
C ILE A 32 7.24 5.65 -9.60
N SER A 33 7.79 5.84 -8.41
CA SER A 33 9.22 5.96 -8.20
C SER A 33 9.81 4.64 -7.70
N TYR A 34 11.00 4.28 -8.21
CA TYR A 34 11.85 3.21 -7.67
C TYR A 34 13.02 3.88 -6.98
N ASN A 35 12.94 3.97 -5.67
CA ASN A 35 13.93 4.70 -4.88
C ASN A 35 15.09 3.79 -4.49
N SER A 36 16.28 4.29 -4.67
CA SER A 36 17.51 3.70 -4.19
C SER A 36 18.44 4.82 -3.71
N TYR A 37 19.32 4.48 -2.78
CA TYR A 37 20.12 5.47 -2.08
C TYR A 37 21.59 5.06 -2.04
N LEU A 38 22.48 6.05 -2.06
CA LEU A 38 23.91 5.87 -2.02
C LEU A 38 24.49 6.64 -0.82
N ILE A 39 25.10 5.92 0.09
CA ILE A 39 25.85 6.51 1.21
C ILE A 39 27.31 6.60 0.78
N VAL A 40 27.81 7.84 0.66
CA VAL A 40 29.19 8.12 0.22
C VAL A 40 30.01 8.54 1.42
N ASP A 41 30.51 7.57 2.15
CA ASP A 41 31.34 7.72 3.36
C ASP A 41 32.76 7.17 3.09
N GLU A 42 33.54 6.79 4.11
CA GLU A 42 34.80 6.05 3.95
C GLU A 42 34.60 4.78 3.15
N LYS A 43 33.49 4.08 3.44
CA LYS A 43 32.94 2.98 2.65
C LYS A 43 31.71 3.45 1.89
N ILE A 44 31.62 3.09 0.61
CA ILE A 44 30.46 3.37 -0.21
C ILE A 44 29.45 2.24 -0.08
N CYS A 45 28.24 2.60 0.34
CA CYS A 45 27.15 1.66 0.50
C CYS A 45 25.95 2.04 -0.36
N LEU A 46 25.49 1.08 -1.15
CA LEU A 46 24.29 1.15 -1.94
C LEU A 46 23.13 0.52 -1.14
N ILE A 47 21.96 1.13 -1.10
CA ILE A 47 20.76 0.65 -0.41
C ILE A 47 19.68 0.36 -1.44
N ASP A 48 19.29 -0.91 -1.53
CA ASP A 48 18.39 -1.48 -2.52
C ASP A 48 18.80 -1.12 -3.96
N THR A 49 18.08 -1.62 -4.94
CA THR A 49 18.31 -1.27 -6.35
C THR A 49 17.01 -0.75 -6.97
N VAL A 50 16.88 -0.79 -8.26
CA VAL A 50 15.68 -0.38 -9.00
C VAL A 50 15.26 -1.47 -9.98
N GLU A 51 14.07 -1.37 -10.53
CA GLU A 51 13.58 -2.20 -11.63
C GLU A 51 14.62 -2.30 -12.76
N ALA A 52 14.88 -3.52 -13.23
CA ALA A 52 15.95 -3.82 -14.20
C ALA A 52 15.83 -3.03 -15.50
N ALA A 53 14.63 -2.68 -15.93
CA ALA A 53 14.38 -1.87 -17.13
C ALA A 53 15.04 -0.49 -17.06
N PHE A 54 15.25 0.06 -15.87
CA PHE A 54 15.84 1.38 -15.64
C PHE A 54 17.34 1.35 -15.34
N PHE A 55 18.00 0.19 -15.42
CA PHE A 55 19.39 0.01 -15.05
C PHE A 55 20.35 1.01 -15.72
N VAL A 56 20.14 1.32 -17.01
CA VAL A 56 21.03 2.26 -17.76
C VAL A 56 20.98 3.68 -17.15
N ASN A 57 19.84 4.14 -16.71
CA ASN A 57 19.72 5.44 -16.04
C ASN A 57 20.27 5.36 -14.62
N TYR A 58 19.99 4.28 -13.94
CA TYR A 58 20.43 4.01 -12.58
C TYR A 58 21.96 3.99 -12.44
N ILE A 59 22.66 3.23 -13.29
CA ILE A 59 24.13 3.18 -13.25
C ILE A 59 24.76 4.54 -13.57
N LYS A 60 24.19 5.33 -14.48
CA LYS A 60 24.62 6.71 -14.74
C LYS A 60 24.44 7.61 -13.52
N ASN A 61 23.35 7.44 -12.77
CA ASN A 61 23.12 8.17 -11.53
C ASN A 61 24.23 7.87 -10.52
N ILE A 62 24.55 6.58 -10.30
CA ILE A 62 25.62 6.14 -9.41
C ILE A 62 26.97 6.75 -9.86
N GLN A 63 27.39 6.49 -11.11
CA GLN A 63 28.68 6.92 -11.64
C GLN A 63 28.88 8.43 -11.61
N SER A 64 27.80 9.21 -11.78
CA SER A 64 27.90 10.67 -11.72
C SER A 64 28.17 11.20 -10.30
N ILE A 65 28.02 10.38 -9.25
CA ILE A 65 28.31 10.74 -7.85
C ILE A 65 29.69 10.21 -7.46
N ILE A 66 29.98 8.95 -7.75
CA ILE A 66 31.20 8.30 -7.26
C ILE A 66 32.29 8.17 -8.32
N GLY A 67 31.98 8.48 -9.61
CA GLY A 67 32.94 8.27 -10.71
C GLY A 67 33.31 6.80 -10.83
N ASP A 68 34.60 6.51 -10.87
CA ASP A 68 35.15 5.14 -10.96
C ASP A 68 35.40 4.48 -9.59
N ARG A 69 34.98 5.10 -8.49
CA ARG A 69 35.14 4.51 -7.15
C ARG A 69 34.35 3.23 -7.04
N PRO A 70 34.87 2.19 -6.37
CA PRO A 70 34.13 0.96 -6.13
C PRO A 70 33.00 1.17 -5.13
N ILE A 71 31.95 0.33 -5.20
CA ILE A 71 30.94 0.20 -4.17
C ILE A 71 31.41 -0.94 -3.24
N ASP A 72 31.53 -0.65 -1.94
CA ASP A 72 31.96 -1.64 -0.95
C ASP A 72 30.80 -2.58 -0.58
N TYR A 73 29.59 -2.03 -0.41
CA TYR A 73 28.44 -2.77 0.07
C TYR A 73 27.19 -2.46 -0.73
N LEU A 74 26.33 -3.48 -0.89
CA LEU A 74 24.95 -3.38 -1.35
C LEU A 74 24.05 -4.01 -0.31
N VAL A 75 23.26 -3.19 0.40
CA VAL A 75 22.26 -3.67 1.36
C VAL A 75 20.95 -3.92 0.61
N ILE A 76 20.35 -5.08 0.82
CA ILE A 76 19.04 -5.45 0.28
C ILE A 76 18.04 -5.55 1.43
N ASN A 77 17.18 -4.55 1.55
CA ASN A 77 16.08 -4.54 2.50
C ASN A 77 14.92 -5.41 2.04
N HIS A 78 14.68 -5.48 0.70
CA HIS A 78 13.58 -6.20 0.11
C HIS A 78 13.94 -6.86 -1.23
N MET A 79 13.42 -8.06 -1.47
CA MET A 79 13.78 -8.89 -2.63
C MET A 79 12.76 -8.86 -3.76
N GLU A 80 11.72 -8.06 -3.67
CA GLU A 80 10.80 -7.88 -4.79
C GLU A 80 11.54 -7.35 -6.02
N PRO A 81 11.23 -7.86 -7.24
CA PRO A 81 12.04 -7.57 -8.42
C PRO A 81 12.19 -6.10 -8.81
N ASP A 82 11.23 -5.25 -8.46
CA ASP A 82 11.30 -3.81 -8.70
C ASP A 82 12.35 -3.07 -7.83
N HIS A 83 12.83 -3.73 -6.74
CA HIS A 83 13.95 -3.25 -5.90
C HIS A 83 15.19 -4.14 -6.02
N SER A 84 15.04 -5.36 -6.49
CA SER A 84 16.13 -6.33 -6.56
C SER A 84 16.55 -6.67 -7.99
N GLY A 85 15.78 -6.30 -9.00
CA GLY A 85 16.01 -6.68 -10.40
C GLY A 85 17.34 -6.23 -10.98
N SER A 86 17.93 -5.17 -10.45
CA SER A 86 19.24 -4.66 -10.88
C SER A 86 20.43 -5.26 -10.13
N ILE A 87 20.26 -6.12 -9.12
CA ILE A 87 21.33 -6.69 -8.29
C ILE A 87 22.40 -7.39 -9.16
N ALA A 88 21.97 -8.27 -10.07
CA ALA A 88 22.89 -9.02 -10.94
C ALA A 88 23.71 -8.10 -11.85
N LEU A 89 23.13 -6.99 -12.30
CA LEU A 89 23.80 -5.99 -13.13
C LEU A 89 24.78 -5.16 -12.28
N ILE A 90 24.41 -4.77 -11.06
CA ILE A 90 25.32 -4.09 -10.12
C ILE A 90 26.52 -4.98 -9.84
N LYS A 91 26.33 -6.27 -9.55
CA LYS A 91 27.43 -7.23 -9.31
C LYS A 91 28.35 -7.37 -10.52
N LYS A 92 27.82 -7.24 -11.74
CA LYS A 92 28.61 -7.25 -12.98
C LYS A 92 29.47 -5.98 -13.15
N TYR A 93 28.95 -4.80 -12.76
CA TYR A 93 29.65 -3.53 -12.85
C TYR A 93 30.63 -3.32 -11.70
N TYR A 94 30.31 -3.81 -10.51
CA TYR A 94 31.10 -3.75 -9.28
C TYR A 94 31.34 -5.17 -8.73
N PRO A 95 32.25 -5.95 -9.33
CA PRO A 95 32.42 -7.37 -9.02
C PRO A 95 32.73 -7.66 -7.55
N ASP A 96 33.45 -6.75 -6.89
CA ASP A 96 33.89 -6.89 -5.50
C ASP A 96 32.87 -6.41 -4.46
N VAL A 97 31.70 -5.89 -4.90
CA VAL A 97 30.64 -5.44 -3.98
C VAL A 97 30.16 -6.61 -3.13
N LYS A 98 30.14 -6.40 -1.81
CA LYS A 98 29.56 -7.37 -0.86
C LYS A 98 28.07 -7.11 -0.69
N ILE A 99 27.25 -8.13 -0.92
CA ILE A 99 25.81 -8.03 -0.74
C ILE A 99 25.46 -8.33 0.71
N ILE A 100 24.69 -7.45 1.34
CA ILE A 100 24.25 -7.55 2.74
C ILE A 100 22.76 -7.82 2.75
N GLY A 101 22.35 -8.85 3.46
CA GLY A 101 20.95 -9.23 3.64
C GLY A 101 20.81 -10.28 4.71
N ASN A 102 19.60 -10.72 4.98
CA ASN A 102 19.40 -11.83 5.89
C ASN A 102 19.37 -13.18 5.13
N LYS A 103 19.31 -14.28 5.88
CA LYS A 103 19.32 -15.64 5.30
C LYS A 103 18.22 -15.88 4.25
N LYS A 104 17.03 -15.28 4.44
CA LYS A 104 15.93 -15.45 3.48
C LYS A 104 16.16 -14.62 2.22
N THR A 105 16.75 -13.43 2.35
CA THR A 105 17.18 -12.58 1.22
C THR A 105 18.08 -13.39 0.28
N PHE A 106 19.08 -14.08 0.81
CA PHE A 106 19.99 -14.88 0.00
C PHE A 106 19.32 -16.11 -0.62
N GLY A 107 18.41 -16.77 0.11
CA GLY A 107 17.60 -17.85 -0.45
C GLY A 107 16.76 -17.40 -1.65
N MET A 108 16.16 -16.21 -1.58
CA MET A 108 15.39 -15.62 -2.69
C MET A 108 16.30 -15.16 -3.82
N MET A 109 17.45 -14.54 -3.52
CA MET A 109 18.44 -14.14 -4.52
C MET A 109 18.97 -15.32 -5.33
N GLN A 110 19.23 -16.45 -4.66
CA GLN A 110 19.58 -17.69 -5.34
C GLN A 110 18.44 -18.18 -6.27
N GLY A 111 17.18 -18.09 -5.80
CA GLY A 111 16.01 -18.50 -6.58
C GLY A 111 15.74 -17.61 -7.79
N PHE A 112 15.80 -16.30 -7.63
CA PHE A 112 15.53 -15.34 -8.71
C PHE A 112 16.70 -15.17 -9.68
N TYR A 113 17.94 -15.13 -9.19
CA TYR A 113 19.11 -14.68 -9.96
C TYR A 113 20.22 -15.73 -10.08
N GLY A 114 20.14 -16.86 -9.37
CA GLY A 114 21.08 -17.96 -9.51
C GLY A 114 22.47 -17.72 -8.92
N PHE A 115 22.65 -16.73 -8.02
CA PHE A 115 23.92 -16.47 -7.36
C PHE A 115 23.71 -16.12 -5.87
N GLY A 116 24.79 -16.16 -5.08
CA GLY A 116 24.71 -15.94 -3.66
C GLY A 116 25.92 -16.45 -2.87
N ASN A 117 27.16 -16.22 -3.34
CA ASN A 117 28.36 -16.76 -2.71
C ASN A 117 29.30 -15.72 -2.08
N ASP A 118 29.06 -14.41 -2.25
CA ASP A 118 29.88 -13.33 -1.66
C ASP A 118 29.02 -12.49 -0.69
N GLU A 119 28.30 -13.17 0.19
CA GLU A 119 27.24 -12.61 1.00
C GLU A 119 27.73 -12.29 2.41
N MET A 120 27.19 -11.21 2.95
CA MET A 120 27.31 -10.87 4.35
C MET A 120 25.94 -11.02 5.02
N GLU A 121 25.68 -12.17 5.64
CA GLU A 121 24.44 -12.39 6.38
C GLU A 121 24.39 -11.52 7.64
N VAL A 122 23.29 -10.81 7.82
CA VAL A 122 23.01 -10.01 9.01
C VAL A 122 21.77 -10.51 9.76
N LYS A 123 21.80 -10.28 11.07
CA LYS A 123 20.74 -10.60 12.01
C LYS A 123 20.16 -9.32 12.60
N ASN A 124 19.03 -9.45 13.28
CA ASN A 124 18.42 -8.33 13.96
C ASN A 124 19.35 -7.69 14.99
N GLY A 125 19.65 -6.41 14.83
CA GLY A 125 20.52 -5.65 15.72
C GLY A 125 22.02 -5.70 15.36
N ASP A 126 22.41 -6.43 14.31
CA ASP A 126 23.81 -6.38 13.82
C ASP A 126 24.12 -4.97 13.32
N ARG A 127 25.42 -4.63 13.36
CA ARG A 127 25.91 -3.29 13.01
C ARG A 127 27.08 -3.37 12.03
N LEU A 128 27.21 -2.33 11.21
CA LEU A 128 28.31 -2.17 10.25
C LEU A 128 28.73 -0.70 10.17
N SER A 129 30.00 -0.42 10.42
CA SER A 129 30.54 0.93 10.24
C SER A 129 30.89 1.20 8.78
N LEU A 130 30.50 2.37 8.29
CA LEU A 130 30.91 2.90 6.98
C LEU A 130 31.98 4.01 7.12
N GLY A 131 32.34 4.41 8.34
CA GLY A 131 33.19 5.53 8.70
C GLY A 131 32.45 6.48 9.64
N THR A 132 31.81 7.51 9.11
CA THR A 132 30.97 8.46 9.88
C THR A 132 29.62 7.85 10.27
N TYR A 133 29.03 7.04 9.36
CA TYR A 133 27.77 6.34 9.63
C TYR A 133 27.98 4.92 10.11
N GLU A 134 27.16 4.52 11.09
CA GLU A 134 26.98 3.14 11.48
C GLU A 134 25.60 2.65 10.99
N LEU A 135 25.59 1.57 10.23
CA LEU A 135 24.37 0.87 9.86
C LEU A 135 23.93 -0.08 10.97
N SER A 136 22.63 -0.13 11.26
CA SER A 136 22.00 -1.12 12.14
C SER A 136 20.84 -1.78 11.41
N PHE A 137 20.77 -3.12 11.46
CA PHE A 137 19.80 -3.91 10.71
C PHE A 137 18.63 -4.33 11.59
N VAL A 138 17.41 -4.00 11.18
CA VAL A 138 16.17 -4.31 11.90
C VAL A 138 15.31 -5.24 11.03
N LEU A 139 15.23 -6.52 11.40
CA LEU A 139 14.41 -7.47 10.65
C LEU A 139 12.93 -7.19 10.89
N THR A 140 12.18 -7.01 9.80
CA THR A 140 10.74 -6.69 9.79
C THR A 140 9.96 -7.68 8.92
N PRO A 141 10.02 -8.99 9.24
CA PRO A 141 9.43 -10.02 8.38
C PRO A 141 7.94 -9.79 8.18
N MET A 142 7.47 -10.03 6.96
CA MET A 142 6.09 -9.81 6.52
C MET A 142 5.66 -8.33 6.46
N VAL A 143 6.62 -7.42 6.29
CA VAL A 143 6.34 -6.02 5.95
C VAL A 143 6.97 -5.69 4.59
N HIS A 144 6.47 -6.23 3.43
CA HIS A 144 5.33 -7.17 3.39
C HIS A 144 5.74 -8.63 3.03
N TRP A 145 7.00 -8.91 2.72
CA TRP A 145 7.53 -10.27 2.45
C TRP A 145 8.32 -10.83 3.66
N PRO A 146 8.59 -12.16 3.67
CA PRO A 146 9.16 -12.83 4.85
C PRO A 146 10.64 -12.48 5.12
N GLU A 147 11.37 -11.94 4.15
CA GLU A 147 12.79 -11.57 4.27
C GLU A 147 12.97 -10.08 4.59
N THR A 148 11.92 -9.26 4.54
CA THR A 148 12.06 -7.81 4.68
C THR A 148 12.81 -7.41 5.95
N MET A 149 13.64 -6.39 5.80
CA MET A 149 14.32 -5.70 6.89
C MET A 149 14.34 -4.20 6.62
N MET A 150 14.65 -3.45 7.64
CA MET A 150 14.93 -2.02 7.55
C MET A 150 16.36 -1.77 7.98
N THR A 151 16.98 -0.73 7.43
CA THR A 151 18.36 -0.34 7.78
C THR A 151 18.33 1.08 8.35
N LEU A 152 18.83 1.23 9.58
CA LEU A 152 19.11 2.53 10.18
C LEU A 152 20.55 2.93 9.88
N ALA A 153 20.77 4.12 9.34
CA ALA A 153 22.07 4.74 9.21
C ALA A 153 22.15 5.89 10.20
N THR A 154 23.02 5.76 11.19
CA THR A 154 23.16 6.74 12.28
C THR A 154 24.54 7.35 12.27
N SER A 155 24.62 8.70 12.34
CA SER A 155 25.82 9.48 12.55
C SER A 155 25.72 10.24 13.88
N GLN A 156 26.68 11.15 14.13
CA GLN A 156 26.60 12.03 15.31
C GLN A 156 25.50 13.10 15.19
N THR A 157 25.03 13.38 13.98
CA THR A 157 24.13 14.52 13.69
C THR A 157 22.74 14.09 13.24
N GLU A 158 22.59 12.89 12.69
CA GLU A 158 21.34 12.47 12.05
C GLU A 158 21.16 10.96 12.06
N THR A 159 19.89 10.51 12.00
CA THR A 159 19.49 9.12 11.85
C THR A 159 18.51 9.00 10.68
N VAL A 160 18.87 8.19 9.71
CA VAL A 160 18.10 7.94 8.49
C VAL A 160 17.62 6.49 8.48
N LEU A 161 16.32 6.29 8.29
CA LEU A 161 15.72 4.97 8.15
C LEU A 161 15.50 4.65 6.68
N PHE A 162 16.13 3.58 6.19
CA PHE A 162 15.79 2.95 4.90
C PHE A 162 14.80 1.84 5.18
N SER A 163 13.56 2.05 4.79
CA SER A 163 12.42 1.28 5.30
C SER A 163 11.95 0.16 4.37
N GLY A 164 12.58 -0.01 3.21
CA GLY A 164 11.98 -0.81 2.15
C GLY A 164 10.62 -0.20 1.75
N ASP A 165 9.63 -1.02 1.49
CA ASP A 165 8.30 -0.59 1.06
C ASP A 165 7.46 0.07 2.16
N ALA A 166 7.82 -0.15 3.41
CA ALA A 166 7.12 0.52 4.49
C ALA A 166 7.22 2.05 4.35
N PHE A 167 6.11 2.73 4.61
CA PHE A 167 5.95 4.18 4.44
C PHE A 167 5.97 4.66 2.98
N GLY A 168 5.97 3.73 2.02
CA GLY A 168 5.87 4.02 0.60
C GLY A 168 4.48 4.42 0.15
N CYS A 169 4.40 4.96 -1.06
CA CYS A 169 3.14 5.30 -1.74
C CYS A 169 3.29 5.25 -3.26
N PHE A 170 2.19 5.08 -3.97
CA PHE A 170 2.18 5.22 -5.42
C PHE A 170 2.44 6.67 -5.83
N GLY A 171 2.99 6.85 -7.02
CA GLY A 171 3.26 8.13 -7.65
C GLY A 171 4.74 8.38 -7.94
N ALA A 172 5.03 8.97 -9.09
CA ALA A 172 6.35 9.47 -9.46
C ALA A 172 6.63 10.80 -8.75
N LEU A 173 7.90 11.07 -8.45
CA LEU A 173 8.31 12.24 -7.67
C LEU A 173 8.38 13.54 -8.48
N ASN A 174 8.48 13.45 -9.80
CA ASN A 174 8.45 14.59 -10.73
C ASN A 174 9.47 15.71 -10.41
N GLY A 175 10.64 15.35 -9.86
CA GLY A 175 11.77 16.26 -9.67
C GLY A 175 12.12 16.64 -8.24
N GLY A 176 11.16 16.78 -7.33
CA GLY A 176 11.41 16.88 -5.89
C GLY A 176 11.54 15.49 -5.27
N ILE A 177 12.34 15.34 -4.21
CA ILE A 177 12.57 14.04 -3.57
C ILE A 177 12.10 14.04 -2.13
N VAL A 178 12.42 15.09 -1.39
CA VAL A 178 12.05 15.22 0.02
C VAL A 178 10.68 15.90 0.12
N ASP A 179 9.88 15.50 1.07
CA ASP A 179 8.53 16.01 1.30
C ASP A 179 8.46 17.55 1.46
N SER A 180 9.55 18.17 1.92
CA SER A 180 9.70 19.63 1.95
C SER A 180 9.85 20.30 0.57
N GLN A 181 10.09 19.52 -0.48
CA GLN A 181 10.33 20.01 -1.86
C GLN A 181 9.15 19.80 -2.80
N ILE A 182 8.13 19.06 -2.37
CA ILE A 182 7.00 18.63 -3.19
C ILE A 182 5.66 18.95 -2.49
N ASN A 183 4.58 19.04 -3.27
CA ASN A 183 3.24 19.02 -2.71
C ASN A 183 2.86 17.57 -2.34
N CYS A 184 2.66 17.30 -1.05
CA CYS A 184 2.33 15.97 -0.55
C CYS A 184 0.84 15.64 -0.58
N ASP A 185 -0.04 16.55 -0.98
CA ASP A 185 -1.49 16.35 -0.89
C ASP A 185 -1.96 15.10 -1.66
N ASP A 186 -1.42 14.88 -2.86
CA ASP A 186 -1.76 13.73 -3.68
C ASP A 186 -1.21 12.41 -3.10
N PHE A 187 -0.09 12.46 -2.37
CA PHE A 187 0.57 11.27 -1.83
C PHE A 187 -0.13 10.68 -0.60
N TRP A 188 -0.92 11.47 0.16
CA TRP A 188 -1.60 10.93 1.36
C TRP A 188 -2.62 9.83 1.03
N LEU A 189 -3.45 10.03 0.02
CA LEU A 189 -4.40 9.02 -0.43
C LEU A 189 -3.73 7.87 -1.17
N GLU A 190 -2.64 8.14 -1.87
CA GLU A 190 -1.84 7.12 -2.54
C GLU A 190 -1.07 6.25 -1.52
N MET A 191 -0.66 6.79 -0.36
CA MET A 191 -0.12 6.00 0.74
C MET A 191 -1.18 5.05 1.33
N VAL A 192 -2.41 5.52 1.56
CA VAL A 192 -3.50 4.65 2.01
C VAL A 192 -3.79 3.57 0.97
N ARG A 193 -3.78 3.93 -0.32
CA ARG A 193 -4.00 2.98 -1.41
C ARG A 193 -2.88 1.93 -1.51
N TYR A 194 -1.62 2.36 -1.41
CA TYR A 194 -0.47 1.48 -1.37
C TYR A 194 -0.56 0.52 -0.17
N TYR A 195 -0.73 1.09 1.03
CA TYR A 195 -0.84 0.30 2.25
C TYR A 195 -1.96 -0.73 2.18
N SER A 196 -3.19 -0.33 1.86
CA SER A 196 -4.38 -1.19 1.87
C SER A 196 -4.29 -2.35 0.88
N ASN A 197 -3.62 -2.15 -0.26
CA ASN A 197 -3.50 -3.15 -1.32
C ASN A 197 -2.32 -4.10 -1.12
N ILE A 198 -1.21 -3.63 -0.59
CA ILE A 198 0.07 -4.35 -0.52
C ILE A 198 0.40 -4.81 0.91
N VAL A 199 0.27 -3.91 1.90
CA VAL A 199 0.70 -4.15 3.29
C VAL A 199 -0.47 -4.53 4.21
N GLY A 200 -1.70 -4.12 3.89
CA GLY A 200 -2.86 -4.09 4.79
C GLY A 200 -3.20 -5.39 5.50
N LYS A 201 -2.94 -6.55 4.90
CA LYS A 201 -3.10 -7.86 5.53
C LYS A 201 -2.18 -8.07 6.75
N TYR A 202 -1.05 -7.37 6.78
CA TYR A 202 0.05 -7.62 7.71
C TYR A 202 0.09 -6.62 8.88
N GLY A 203 -1.05 -6.20 9.41
CA GLY A 203 -1.14 -5.23 10.51
C GLY A 203 -0.29 -5.59 11.72
N THR A 204 -0.34 -6.85 12.21
CA THR A 204 0.48 -7.32 13.34
C THR A 204 2.01 -7.25 13.05
N PRO A 205 2.53 -7.71 11.89
CA PRO A 205 3.91 -7.47 11.48
C PRO A 205 4.31 -6.00 11.50
N VAL A 206 3.46 -5.10 10.96
CA VAL A 206 3.71 -3.64 10.98
C VAL A 206 3.80 -3.13 12.41
N GLN A 207 2.86 -3.49 13.30
CA GLN A 207 2.91 -3.11 14.72
C GLN A 207 4.21 -3.60 15.40
N ASN A 208 4.69 -4.80 15.05
CA ASN A 208 5.96 -5.31 15.58
C ASN A 208 7.17 -4.52 15.04
N ALA A 209 7.14 -4.09 13.77
CA ALA A 209 8.16 -3.23 13.20
C ALA A 209 8.19 -1.87 13.88
N LEU A 210 7.03 -1.22 14.06
CA LEU A 210 6.91 0.06 14.76
C LEU A 210 7.42 -0.02 16.21
N LYS A 211 7.14 -1.11 16.93
CA LYS A 211 7.66 -1.34 18.28
C LYS A 211 9.19 -1.43 18.33
N LYS A 212 9.83 -2.02 17.31
CA LYS A 212 11.31 -2.09 17.23
C LYS A 212 11.94 -0.73 16.98
N LEU A 213 11.23 0.17 16.32
CA LEU A 213 11.66 1.54 16.04
C LEU A 213 11.26 2.53 17.15
N ALA A 214 10.48 2.09 18.13
CA ALA A 214 10.00 2.95 19.20
C ALA A 214 11.17 3.57 19.98
N GLY A 215 11.11 4.91 20.15
CA GLY A 215 12.15 5.68 20.85
C GLY A 215 13.37 6.04 20.00
N VAL A 216 13.46 5.59 18.74
CA VAL A 216 14.47 6.05 17.80
C VAL A 216 14.04 7.41 17.25
N HIS A 217 14.88 8.42 17.40
CA HIS A 217 14.68 9.68 16.68
C HIS A 217 15.06 9.49 15.22
N LEU A 218 14.18 9.87 14.31
CA LEU A 218 14.40 9.77 12.86
C LEU A 218 14.39 11.18 12.26
N ASP A 219 15.42 11.50 11.50
CA ASP A 219 15.49 12.75 10.72
C ASP A 219 14.90 12.52 9.31
N TYR A 220 15.07 11.33 8.76
CA TYR A 220 14.54 10.95 7.45
C TYR A 220 14.01 9.52 7.45
N ILE A 221 12.93 9.29 6.70
CA ILE A 221 12.47 7.95 6.28
C ILE A 221 12.60 7.88 4.76
N CYS A 222 13.41 6.95 4.29
CA CYS A 222 13.74 6.69 2.90
C CYS A 222 13.10 5.38 2.47
N SER A 223 11.88 5.45 1.95
CA SER A 223 11.16 4.29 1.41
C SER A 223 11.57 4.00 -0.04
N THR A 224 11.22 2.82 -0.53
CA THR A 224 11.49 2.39 -1.91
C THR A 224 10.55 3.02 -2.94
N HIS A 225 9.42 3.60 -2.50
CA HIS A 225 8.46 4.32 -3.33
C HIS A 225 8.00 5.61 -2.68
N GLY A 226 7.69 6.61 -3.52
CA GLY A 226 7.18 7.90 -3.07
C GLY A 226 8.22 8.82 -2.43
N PRO A 227 7.80 9.86 -1.71
CA PRO A 227 8.69 10.86 -1.14
C PRO A 227 9.61 10.32 -0.04
N VAL A 228 10.78 10.93 0.09
CA VAL A 228 11.58 10.84 1.32
C VAL A 228 10.91 11.74 2.36
N TRP A 229 10.53 11.16 3.49
CA TRP A 229 9.85 11.86 4.57
C TRP A 229 10.84 12.48 5.53
N HIS A 230 10.69 13.78 5.80
CA HIS A 230 11.49 14.58 6.72
C HIS A 230 10.59 15.45 7.63
N GLU A 231 9.79 16.33 7.03
CA GLU A 231 8.91 17.20 7.79
C GLU A 231 7.66 16.47 8.32
N HIS A 232 7.24 15.41 7.63
CA HIS A 232 5.97 14.71 7.89
C HIS A 232 6.15 13.33 8.55
N ILE A 233 7.32 13.01 9.11
CA ILE A 233 7.61 11.70 9.74
C ILE A 233 6.54 11.30 10.74
N ASN A 234 6.16 12.18 11.67
CA ASN A 234 5.16 11.89 12.70
C ASN A 234 3.79 11.57 12.09
N LYS A 235 3.39 12.26 11.02
CA LYS A 235 2.14 11.99 10.30
C LYS A 235 2.19 10.62 9.64
N VAL A 236 3.26 10.31 8.93
CA VAL A 236 3.45 9.06 8.21
C VAL A 236 3.47 7.86 9.15
N VAL A 237 4.25 7.93 10.24
CA VAL A 237 4.29 6.89 11.28
C VAL A 237 2.93 6.73 11.96
N GLY A 238 2.25 7.84 12.26
CA GLY A 238 0.91 7.82 12.83
C GLY A 238 -0.15 7.23 11.89
N MET A 239 -0.03 7.44 10.57
CA MET A 239 -0.90 6.79 9.58
C MET A 239 -0.67 5.28 9.56
N TYR A 240 0.58 4.81 9.50
CA TYR A 240 0.92 3.40 9.55
C TYR A 240 0.47 2.72 10.86
N ASP A 241 0.62 3.41 12.00
CA ASP A 241 0.16 2.91 13.29
C ASP A 241 -1.35 2.68 13.31
N ARG A 242 -2.15 3.66 12.87
CA ARG A 242 -3.62 3.53 12.80
C ARG A 242 -4.05 2.45 11.79
N MET A 243 -3.49 2.50 10.58
CA MET A 243 -3.83 1.52 9.54
C MET A 243 -3.52 0.09 9.96
N SER A 244 -2.39 -0.15 10.63
CA SER A 244 -2.00 -1.49 11.08
C SER A 244 -2.80 -1.99 12.29
N ARG A 245 -3.52 -1.12 12.98
CA ARG A 245 -4.54 -1.50 13.96
C ARG A 245 -5.95 -1.60 13.37
N TYR A 246 -6.09 -1.41 12.05
CA TYR A 246 -7.37 -1.38 11.34
C TYR A 246 -8.33 -0.31 11.90
N GLU A 247 -7.78 0.81 12.38
CA GLU A 247 -8.58 1.96 12.78
C GLU A 247 -9.14 2.66 11.57
N THR A 248 -10.45 2.79 11.53
CA THR A 248 -11.21 3.38 10.43
C THR A 248 -11.64 4.81 10.74
N GLU A 249 -11.91 5.58 9.70
CA GLU A 249 -12.56 6.89 9.78
C GLU A 249 -14.09 6.75 9.69
N ASP A 250 -14.81 7.74 10.20
CA ASP A 250 -16.26 7.81 10.00
C ASP A 250 -16.59 8.13 8.55
N GLY A 251 -17.26 7.20 7.90
CA GLY A 251 -17.66 7.33 6.51
C GLY A 251 -18.31 6.04 6.00
N LEU A 252 -18.85 6.14 4.81
CA LEU A 252 -19.59 5.10 4.12
C LEU A 252 -19.07 4.91 2.71
N VAL A 253 -18.73 3.69 2.36
CA VAL A 253 -18.46 3.27 0.98
C VAL A 253 -19.66 2.49 0.47
N ILE A 254 -20.18 2.87 -0.69
CA ILE A 254 -21.26 2.16 -1.38
C ILE A 254 -20.69 1.59 -2.68
N CYS A 255 -20.54 0.27 -2.73
CA CYS A 255 -20.09 -0.44 -3.91
C CYS A 255 -21.28 -1.07 -4.62
N TYR A 256 -21.47 -0.77 -5.89
CA TYR A 256 -22.59 -1.33 -6.63
C TYR A 256 -22.19 -1.81 -8.03
N GLY A 257 -22.74 -2.97 -8.43
CA GLY A 257 -22.79 -3.40 -9.80
C GLY A 257 -24.13 -3.00 -10.44
N THR A 258 -24.14 -2.61 -11.70
CA THR A 258 -25.37 -2.31 -12.41
C THR A 258 -25.21 -2.59 -13.90
N MET A 259 -26.25 -3.09 -14.56
CA MET A 259 -26.29 -3.30 -16.01
C MET A 259 -27.09 -2.18 -16.73
N TYR A 260 -28.23 -1.81 -16.17
CA TYR A 260 -29.19 -0.89 -16.81
C TYR A 260 -29.62 0.26 -15.88
N GLY A 261 -28.87 0.52 -14.80
CA GLY A 261 -29.11 1.64 -13.88
C GLY A 261 -30.08 1.38 -12.72
N ASN A 262 -30.75 0.24 -12.64
CA ASN A 262 -31.73 -0.01 -11.54
C ASN A 262 -31.06 -0.18 -10.19
N THR A 263 -29.95 -0.96 -10.10
CA THR A 263 -29.17 -1.11 -8.87
C THR A 263 -28.47 0.21 -8.48
N GLU A 264 -28.02 0.99 -9.47
CA GLU A 264 -27.42 2.31 -9.26
C GLU A 264 -28.40 3.28 -8.59
N ARG A 265 -29.66 3.36 -9.07
CA ARG A 265 -30.70 4.18 -8.42
C ARG A 265 -30.94 3.80 -6.97
N ALA A 266 -30.90 2.50 -6.64
CA ALA A 266 -31.01 2.05 -5.27
C ALA A 266 -29.81 2.52 -4.42
N ALA A 267 -28.59 2.43 -4.96
CA ALA A 267 -27.39 2.96 -4.32
C ALA A 267 -27.48 4.47 -4.07
N GLU A 268 -28.02 5.24 -5.03
CA GLU A 268 -28.25 6.69 -4.90
C GLU A 268 -29.26 7.02 -3.79
N GLU A 269 -30.39 6.28 -3.70
CA GLU A 269 -31.37 6.46 -2.64
C GLU A 269 -30.79 6.16 -1.25
N ILE A 270 -29.98 5.10 -1.13
CA ILE A 270 -29.28 4.75 0.11
C ILE A 270 -28.27 5.87 0.48
N ALA A 271 -27.46 6.33 -0.47
CA ALA A 271 -26.48 7.39 -0.26
C ALA A 271 -27.14 8.68 0.20
N ARG A 272 -28.23 9.09 -0.46
CA ARG A 272 -29.00 10.28 -0.09
C ARG A 272 -29.54 10.19 1.34
N ALA A 273 -30.14 9.04 1.70
CA ALA A 273 -30.69 8.84 3.02
C ALA A 273 -29.60 8.84 4.12
N ALA A 274 -28.44 8.26 3.84
CA ALA A 274 -27.29 8.30 4.76
C ALA A 274 -26.73 9.72 4.93
N SER A 275 -26.68 10.51 3.84
CA SER A 275 -26.26 11.91 3.87
C SER A 275 -27.24 12.77 4.66
N GLU A 276 -28.56 12.62 4.42
CA GLU A 276 -29.62 13.32 5.19
C GLU A 276 -29.57 12.96 6.68
N ALA A 277 -29.12 11.73 7.02
CA ALA A 277 -28.91 11.27 8.39
C ALA A 277 -27.57 11.70 8.99
N GLY A 278 -26.76 12.54 8.28
CA GLY A 278 -25.59 13.23 8.80
C GLY A 278 -24.24 12.63 8.42
N ILE A 279 -24.18 11.58 7.62
CA ILE A 279 -22.89 11.06 7.11
C ILE A 279 -22.32 12.03 6.09
N LYS A 280 -21.13 12.57 6.35
CA LYS A 280 -20.47 13.54 5.48
C LYS A 280 -19.52 12.90 4.46
N ASN A 281 -18.86 11.81 4.83
CA ASN A 281 -17.93 11.10 3.99
C ASN A 281 -18.65 9.91 3.33
N ILE A 282 -19.17 10.09 2.12
CA ILE A 282 -19.80 9.03 1.34
C ILE A 282 -19.07 8.91 0.02
N VAL A 283 -18.58 7.70 -0.28
CA VAL A 283 -17.94 7.37 -1.55
C VAL A 283 -18.74 6.30 -2.26
N MET A 284 -19.04 6.53 -3.54
CA MET A 284 -19.81 5.59 -4.35
C MET A 284 -18.92 5.01 -5.45
N HIS A 285 -18.88 3.69 -5.56
CA HIS A 285 -18.12 2.98 -6.59
C HIS A 285 -19.02 2.07 -7.43
N ASN A 286 -19.00 2.30 -8.73
CA ASN A 286 -19.47 1.30 -9.69
C ASN A 286 -18.34 0.30 -9.91
N VAL A 287 -18.52 -0.94 -9.45
CA VAL A 287 -17.48 -1.99 -9.47
C VAL A 287 -16.99 -2.37 -10.87
N SER A 288 -17.78 -2.07 -11.91
CA SER A 288 -17.38 -2.29 -13.31
C SER A 288 -16.57 -1.13 -13.90
N LYS A 289 -16.47 0.01 -13.21
CA LYS A 289 -15.82 1.23 -13.71
C LYS A 289 -14.66 1.69 -12.82
N SER A 290 -14.79 1.54 -11.50
CA SER A 290 -13.75 1.89 -10.56
C SER A 290 -12.74 0.75 -10.48
N HIS A 291 -11.46 1.04 -10.64
CA HIS A 291 -10.42 0.04 -10.39
C HIS A 291 -10.46 -0.38 -8.91
N HIS A 292 -10.39 -1.68 -8.63
CA HIS A 292 -10.59 -2.23 -7.29
C HIS A 292 -9.61 -1.68 -6.26
N SER A 293 -8.38 -1.31 -6.65
CA SER A 293 -7.43 -0.70 -5.70
C SER A 293 -7.92 0.58 -5.05
N TYR A 294 -8.74 1.38 -5.74
CA TYR A 294 -9.37 2.56 -5.15
C TYR A 294 -10.54 2.19 -4.24
N ILE A 295 -11.31 1.16 -4.62
CA ILE A 295 -12.40 0.65 -3.78
C ILE A 295 -11.82 0.12 -2.46
N ILE A 296 -10.76 -0.70 -2.54
CA ILE A 296 -10.08 -1.27 -1.39
C ILE A 296 -9.50 -0.17 -0.49
N ARG A 297 -8.88 0.87 -1.07
CA ARG A 297 -8.43 2.05 -0.32
C ARG A 297 -9.55 2.66 0.52
N ASP A 298 -10.70 2.91 -0.11
CA ASP A 298 -11.80 3.61 0.56
C ASP A 298 -12.51 2.71 1.56
N VAL A 299 -12.67 1.41 1.26
CA VAL A 299 -13.18 0.43 2.23
C VAL A 299 -12.22 0.29 3.41
N PHE A 300 -10.91 0.25 3.18
CA PHE A 300 -9.93 0.19 4.27
C PHE A 300 -9.96 1.44 5.17
N ARG A 301 -10.26 2.59 4.57
CA ARG A 301 -10.31 3.88 5.26
C ARG A 301 -11.59 4.08 6.06
N TYR A 302 -12.76 3.74 5.49
CA TYR A 302 -14.06 4.06 6.06
C TYR A 302 -14.74 2.83 6.67
N ARG A 303 -15.39 3.04 7.82
CA ARG A 303 -15.98 1.96 8.60
C ARG A 303 -17.23 1.34 7.98
N GLY A 304 -18.08 2.12 7.33
CA GLY A 304 -19.32 1.65 6.73
C GLY A 304 -19.10 1.14 5.31
N LEU A 305 -19.63 -0.03 5.00
CA LEU A 305 -19.66 -0.61 3.66
C LEU A 305 -21.08 -1.04 3.33
N ILE A 306 -21.62 -0.56 2.22
CA ILE A 306 -22.84 -1.10 1.63
C ILE A 306 -22.52 -1.65 0.26
N VAL A 307 -22.87 -2.91 0.02
CA VAL A 307 -22.65 -3.57 -1.27
C VAL A 307 -23.96 -3.96 -1.92
N GLY A 308 -24.04 -3.75 -3.23
CA GLY A 308 -25.24 -4.09 -3.99
C GLY A 308 -24.94 -4.51 -5.43
N ALA A 309 -25.65 -5.53 -5.90
CA ALA A 309 -25.45 -6.04 -7.24
C ALA A 309 -26.72 -6.65 -7.83
N PRO A 310 -26.84 -6.74 -9.17
CA PRO A 310 -27.86 -7.55 -9.78
C PRO A 310 -27.54 -9.04 -9.66
N THR A 311 -28.59 -9.87 -9.67
CA THR A 311 -28.44 -11.30 -9.96
C THR A 311 -28.16 -11.47 -11.45
N TYR A 312 -27.06 -12.11 -11.78
CA TYR A 312 -26.66 -12.42 -13.14
C TYR A 312 -26.37 -13.93 -13.28
N ASN A 313 -26.87 -14.56 -14.33
CA ASN A 313 -26.75 -16.02 -14.55
C ASN A 313 -27.12 -16.87 -13.30
N THR A 314 -28.14 -16.45 -12.55
CA THR A 314 -28.59 -17.11 -11.31
C THR A 314 -27.52 -17.09 -10.18
N ASP A 315 -26.56 -16.19 -10.24
CA ASP A 315 -25.50 -16.00 -9.24
C ASP A 315 -25.25 -14.51 -8.99
N LEU A 316 -24.23 -14.18 -8.18
CA LEU A 316 -23.78 -12.81 -7.97
C LEU A 316 -23.16 -12.22 -9.24
N TYR A 317 -23.33 -10.93 -9.43
CA TYR A 317 -22.67 -10.18 -10.51
C TYR A 317 -21.15 -10.30 -10.38
N HIS A 318 -20.49 -10.72 -11.46
CA HIS A 318 -19.08 -11.14 -11.47
C HIS A 318 -18.12 -10.13 -10.82
N GLU A 319 -18.20 -8.86 -11.21
CA GLU A 319 -17.30 -7.82 -10.68
C GLU A 319 -17.47 -7.61 -9.18
N MET A 320 -18.68 -7.83 -8.65
CA MET A 320 -18.92 -7.79 -7.21
C MET A 320 -18.33 -9.00 -6.50
N ASP A 321 -18.42 -10.17 -7.10
CA ASP A 321 -17.84 -11.40 -6.55
C ASP A 321 -16.31 -11.30 -6.46
N VAL A 322 -15.68 -10.77 -7.49
CA VAL A 322 -14.23 -10.48 -7.50
C VAL A 322 -13.85 -9.49 -6.40
N LEU A 323 -14.60 -8.38 -6.26
CA LEU A 323 -14.34 -7.40 -5.20
C LEU A 323 -14.42 -8.03 -3.81
N LEU A 324 -15.46 -8.81 -3.52
CA LEU A 324 -15.61 -9.47 -2.21
C LEU A 324 -14.47 -10.45 -1.94
N SER A 325 -14.02 -11.18 -2.95
CA SER A 325 -12.84 -12.04 -2.86
C SER A 325 -11.56 -11.25 -2.52
N GLU A 326 -11.36 -10.11 -3.15
CA GLU A 326 -10.18 -9.27 -2.90
C GLU A 326 -10.21 -8.63 -1.49
N LEU A 327 -11.38 -8.21 -1.01
CA LEU A 327 -11.54 -7.73 0.37
C LEU A 327 -11.22 -8.83 1.40
N ALA A 328 -11.69 -10.05 1.15
CA ALA A 328 -11.41 -11.20 2.02
C ALA A 328 -9.91 -11.56 2.05
N GLN A 329 -9.23 -11.52 0.90
CA GLN A 329 -7.79 -11.80 0.80
C GLN A 329 -6.93 -10.80 1.60
N ARG A 330 -7.40 -9.57 1.78
CA ARG A 330 -6.72 -8.52 2.55
C ARG A 330 -7.03 -8.53 4.05
N ASP A 331 -7.88 -9.47 4.49
CA ASP A 331 -8.23 -9.67 5.91
C ASP A 331 -8.68 -8.37 6.60
N ILE A 332 -9.48 -7.56 5.88
CA ILE A 332 -10.01 -6.27 6.37
C ILE A 332 -10.93 -6.53 7.56
N LYS A 333 -10.85 -5.69 8.60
CA LYS A 333 -11.51 -5.93 9.89
C LYS A 333 -12.39 -4.76 10.35
N HIS A 334 -13.29 -5.05 11.30
CA HIS A 334 -14.05 -4.04 12.05
C HIS A 334 -15.00 -3.17 11.23
N HIS A 335 -15.57 -3.73 10.15
CA HIS A 335 -16.51 -3.00 9.30
C HIS A 335 -17.97 -3.31 9.63
N LEU A 336 -18.83 -2.35 9.25
CA LEU A 336 -20.27 -2.48 9.20
C LEU A 336 -20.69 -2.80 7.79
N LEU A 337 -21.56 -3.78 7.58
CA LEU A 337 -22.02 -4.18 6.26
C LEU A 337 -23.53 -4.02 6.10
N GLY A 338 -23.96 -3.25 5.11
CA GLY A 338 -25.29 -3.28 4.54
C GLY A 338 -25.29 -3.96 3.17
N CYS A 339 -26.40 -4.55 2.76
CA CYS A 339 -26.46 -5.12 1.41
C CYS A 339 -27.82 -4.92 0.74
N PHE A 340 -27.79 -4.83 -0.57
CA PHE A 340 -28.99 -4.77 -1.41
C PHE A 340 -28.73 -5.49 -2.75
N GLY A 341 -29.79 -5.81 -3.49
CA GLY A 341 -29.60 -6.43 -4.80
C GLY A 341 -30.84 -6.35 -5.66
N SER A 342 -30.64 -6.42 -6.96
CA SER A 342 -31.75 -6.47 -7.91
C SER A 342 -31.80 -7.79 -8.68
N TYR A 343 -32.98 -8.15 -9.16
CA TYR A 343 -33.20 -9.37 -9.95
C TYR A 343 -34.37 -9.22 -10.90
N GLY A 344 -34.34 -9.97 -12.02
CA GLY A 344 -35.47 -10.04 -12.93
C GLY A 344 -36.54 -11.06 -12.52
N TRP A 345 -36.15 -12.31 -12.27
CA TRP A 345 -37.05 -13.44 -11.97
C TRP A 345 -36.58 -14.32 -10.80
N ALA A 346 -35.31 -14.33 -10.45
CA ALA A 346 -34.77 -15.10 -9.33
C ALA A 346 -33.77 -14.23 -8.55
N SER A 347 -33.99 -14.07 -7.25
CA SER A 347 -33.08 -13.35 -6.38
C SER A 347 -31.96 -14.28 -5.89
N LYS A 348 -30.70 -13.88 -6.09
CA LYS A 348 -29.49 -14.58 -5.63
C LYS A 348 -28.42 -13.65 -5.06
N ALA A 349 -28.31 -12.43 -5.58
CA ALA A 349 -27.21 -11.54 -5.26
C ALA A 349 -27.11 -11.24 -3.77
N VAL A 350 -28.21 -10.90 -3.10
CA VAL A 350 -28.22 -10.61 -1.65
C VAL A 350 -27.78 -11.84 -0.85
N GLY A 351 -28.34 -13.02 -1.16
CA GLY A 351 -27.95 -14.26 -0.49
C GLY A 351 -26.46 -14.58 -0.64
N LYS A 352 -25.88 -14.32 -1.83
CA LYS A 352 -24.47 -14.53 -2.09
C LYS A 352 -23.57 -13.53 -1.34
N ILE A 353 -23.96 -12.26 -1.26
CA ILE A 353 -23.24 -11.26 -0.47
C ILE A 353 -23.23 -11.66 1.02
N LEU A 354 -24.36 -12.13 1.54
CA LEU A 354 -24.45 -12.61 2.92
C LEU A 354 -23.60 -13.86 3.16
N GLU A 355 -23.59 -14.80 2.20
CA GLU A 355 -22.71 -15.98 2.23
C GLU A 355 -21.21 -15.59 2.25
N TRP A 356 -20.79 -14.60 1.45
CA TRP A 356 -19.44 -14.03 1.50
C TRP A 356 -19.13 -13.44 2.87
N ASN A 357 -20.06 -12.69 3.45
CA ASN A 357 -19.86 -12.12 4.78
C ASN A 357 -19.73 -13.18 5.87
N GLU A 358 -20.61 -14.18 5.86
CA GLU A 358 -20.61 -15.25 6.87
C GLU A 358 -19.33 -16.09 6.82
N ASN A 359 -18.86 -16.43 5.61
CA ASN A 359 -17.75 -17.35 5.44
C ASN A 359 -16.36 -16.69 5.43
N HIS A 360 -16.26 -15.39 5.10
CA HIS A 360 -14.97 -14.77 4.81
C HIS A 360 -14.75 -13.38 5.42
N LEU A 361 -15.75 -12.48 5.36
CA LEU A 361 -15.55 -11.09 5.78
C LEU A 361 -15.83 -10.87 7.27
N HIS A 362 -16.86 -11.52 7.81
CA HIS A 362 -17.27 -11.45 9.22
C HIS A 362 -17.57 -10.03 9.70
N PHE A 363 -18.10 -9.18 8.82
CA PHE A 363 -18.49 -7.81 9.15
C PHE A 363 -19.84 -7.80 9.91
N GLU A 364 -20.04 -6.80 10.76
CA GLU A 364 -21.30 -6.61 11.48
C GLU A 364 -22.41 -6.18 10.50
N LEU A 365 -23.46 -6.99 10.38
CA LEU A 365 -24.60 -6.67 9.53
C LEU A 365 -25.43 -5.52 10.11
N VAL A 366 -25.78 -4.55 9.26
CA VAL A 366 -26.57 -3.37 9.59
C VAL A 366 -27.78 -3.26 8.69
N GLY A 367 -28.93 -3.04 9.31
CA GLY A 367 -30.22 -2.91 8.62
C GLY A 367 -30.72 -4.22 8.03
N THR A 368 -31.85 -4.14 7.35
CA THR A 368 -32.42 -5.29 6.64
C THR A 368 -31.93 -5.30 5.20
N PRO A 369 -31.42 -6.43 4.69
CA PRO A 369 -31.05 -6.54 3.27
C PRO A 369 -32.22 -6.23 2.35
N VAL A 370 -31.95 -5.47 1.25
CA VAL A 370 -33.00 -5.03 0.34
C VAL A 370 -32.93 -5.81 -0.98
N GLU A 371 -34.06 -6.46 -1.33
CA GLU A 371 -34.22 -7.17 -2.59
C GLU A 371 -35.18 -6.43 -3.53
N ILE A 372 -34.72 -6.07 -4.72
CA ILE A 372 -35.45 -5.23 -5.67
C ILE A 372 -35.81 -6.06 -6.90
N LYS A 373 -37.08 -6.31 -7.10
CA LYS A 373 -37.54 -7.00 -8.31
C LYS A 373 -37.67 -5.99 -9.46
N GLN A 374 -36.78 -6.15 -10.46
CA GLN A 374 -36.72 -5.33 -11.68
C GLN A 374 -36.32 -3.89 -11.38
N SER A 375 -37.23 -3.00 -10.98
CA SER A 375 -36.94 -1.60 -10.65
C SER A 375 -37.53 -1.21 -9.30
N LEU A 376 -37.02 -0.11 -8.74
CA LEU A 376 -37.56 0.46 -7.50
C LEU A 376 -39.06 0.77 -7.64
N ASP A 377 -39.81 0.41 -6.61
CA ASP A 377 -41.16 0.87 -6.32
C ASP A 377 -41.19 1.66 -4.99
N ALA A 378 -42.34 2.10 -4.55
CA ALA A 378 -42.48 2.87 -3.31
C ALA A 378 -41.94 2.09 -2.08
N THR A 379 -42.25 0.82 -1.97
CA THR A 379 -41.85 -0.04 -0.85
C THR A 379 -40.35 -0.28 -0.81
N THR A 380 -39.76 -0.64 -1.94
CA THR A 380 -38.31 -0.90 -2.04
C THR A 380 -37.50 0.40 -1.91
N THR A 381 -38.05 1.55 -2.34
CA THR A 381 -37.45 2.87 -2.07
C THR A 381 -37.42 3.17 -0.56
N GLU A 382 -38.52 2.95 0.15
CA GLU A 382 -38.56 3.10 1.62
C GLU A 382 -37.55 2.17 2.32
N GLN A 383 -37.39 0.93 1.84
CA GLN A 383 -36.39 -0.01 2.37
C GLN A 383 -34.95 0.48 2.13
N CYS A 384 -34.64 1.02 0.95
CA CYS A 384 -33.35 1.63 0.65
C CYS A 384 -33.06 2.82 1.59
N VAL A 385 -34.03 3.70 1.79
CA VAL A 385 -33.94 4.82 2.74
C VAL A 385 -33.70 4.31 4.16
N ALA A 386 -34.42 3.27 4.59
CA ALA A 386 -34.23 2.69 5.91
C ALA A 386 -32.83 2.09 6.09
N LEU A 387 -32.28 1.42 5.07
CA LEU A 387 -30.92 0.89 5.10
C LEU A 387 -29.86 2.00 5.25
N GLY A 388 -29.99 3.09 4.48
CA GLY A 388 -29.08 4.24 4.58
C GLY A 388 -29.11 4.90 5.97
N LYS A 389 -30.31 5.09 6.54
CA LYS A 389 -30.50 5.62 7.89
C LYS A 389 -29.92 4.69 8.97
N ALA A 390 -30.20 3.39 8.88
CA ALA A 390 -29.67 2.41 9.82
C ALA A 390 -28.14 2.37 9.84
N MET A 391 -27.50 2.49 8.66
CA MET A 391 -26.06 2.59 8.56
C MET A 391 -25.55 3.87 9.23
N ALA A 392 -26.19 5.01 9.00
CA ALA A 392 -25.82 6.27 9.64
C ALA A 392 -25.96 6.20 11.18
N GLU A 393 -27.06 5.69 11.68
CA GLU A 393 -27.29 5.49 13.12
C GLU A 393 -26.20 4.62 13.74
N ARG A 394 -25.83 3.51 13.07
CA ARG A 394 -24.81 2.61 13.58
C ARG A 394 -23.40 3.18 13.52
N LEU A 395 -23.09 3.98 12.52
CA LEU A 395 -21.82 4.72 12.44
C LEU A 395 -21.70 5.75 13.57
N HIS A 396 -22.76 6.50 13.85
CA HIS A 396 -22.80 7.48 14.95
C HIS A 396 -22.82 6.86 16.35
N ALA A 397 -23.31 5.63 16.52
CA ALA A 397 -23.43 4.97 17.81
C ALA A 397 -22.10 4.50 18.43
N VAL A 398 -21.00 4.62 17.70
CA VAL A 398 -19.66 4.19 18.13
C VAL A 398 -18.74 5.41 18.16
N VAL A 399 -18.84 6.11 19.23
CA VAL A 399 -17.87 7.13 19.67
C VAL A 399 -17.13 6.58 20.89
#